data_1da4710435bab7a2d0314afe83e68fed
#
_entry.id   1da4710435bab7a2d0314afe83e68fed
#
_cell.length_a   1.000
_cell.length_b   1.000
_cell.length_c   1.000
_cell.angle_alpha   90.00
_cell.angle_beta   90.00
_cell.angle_gamma   90.00
#
_symmetry.space_group_name_H-M   'P 1'
#
loop_
_entity.id
_entity.type
_entity.pdbx_description
1 polymer ?
#
loop_
_entity_poly.entity_id
_entity_poly.type
_entity_poly.pdbx_seq_one_letter_code
_entity_poly.pdbx_strand_id
1 'polypeptide(L)'
;MVQTPPTAAELGLMQGYPAPPDKRVTQENLLDPPNNRWAFQHMRELMATAEISRGNGPVHALPERRRDLSDLSFTAGDGTRRTVAEMLALSYADSLVVLHNGELIDEQYFNGMGPASQHQMMSVTKSFVGTLALQLASEGLIDEDALVIDYIPELVGSAWQDATVRHAIDMSTGIRFDEVYDFGEGDVARYGIASGFRPIPEGWSGPRNLEELLPQFLKEGNHGEMFHYVTPNTEVAGWIIARVTGKPVSQVISERIWSQLGMERDAYMIRDRIGMEMAGAGLNAAARDLARFGQLLLQDGEWHGQQVLAPEVGRASCRERV
;
A
#
# COMPACT_ATOMS: atom_id res chain seq x y z
N MET A 1 -2.75 -32.96 2.14
CA MET A 1 -2.24 -31.96 1.19
C MET A 1 -3.23 -30.80 1.17
N VAL A 2 -2.74 -29.59 1.36
CA VAL A 2 -3.56 -28.38 1.22
C VAL A 2 -3.89 -28.21 -0.26
N GLN A 3 -5.17 -27.94 -0.57
CA GLN A 3 -5.59 -27.74 -1.94
C GLN A 3 -5.17 -26.35 -2.43
N THR A 4 -4.57 -26.28 -3.62
CA THR A 4 -4.26 -25.00 -4.26
C THR A 4 -5.54 -24.24 -4.56
N PRO A 5 -5.66 -22.95 -4.19
CA PRO A 5 -6.84 -22.14 -4.49
C PRO A 5 -7.06 -22.04 -6.01
N PRO A 6 -8.32 -22.04 -6.49
CA PRO A 6 -8.60 -21.85 -7.89
C PRO A 6 -8.14 -20.47 -8.37
N THR A 7 -7.60 -20.40 -9.56
CA THR A 7 -7.22 -19.15 -10.23
C THR A 7 -8.45 -18.36 -10.70
N ALA A 8 -8.28 -17.07 -10.96
CA ALA A 8 -9.33 -16.26 -11.58
C ALA A 8 -9.82 -16.84 -12.92
N ALA A 9 -8.89 -17.43 -13.70
CA ALA A 9 -9.20 -18.10 -14.96
C ALA A 9 -10.04 -19.37 -14.77
N GLU A 10 -9.68 -20.25 -13.82
CA GLU A 10 -10.46 -21.45 -13.50
C GLU A 10 -11.85 -21.12 -12.95
N LEU A 11 -12.00 -19.97 -12.29
CA LEU A 11 -13.29 -19.45 -11.83
C LEU A 11 -14.10 -18.80 -12.97
N GLY A 12 -13.51 -18.62 -14.16
CA GLY A 12 -14.15 -18.02 -15.32
C GLY A 12 -14.36 -16.49 -15.18
N LEU A 13 -13.63 -15.84 -14.24
CA LEU A 13 -13.80 -14.40 -14.01
C LEU A 13 -13.32 -13.60 -15.20
N MET A 14 -14.15 -12.64 -15.65
CA MET A 14 -13.89 -11.71 -16.76
C MET A 14 -13.56 -12.40 -18.11
N GLN A 15 -13.96 -13.65 -18.29
CA GLN A 15 -13.76 -14.38 -19.54
C GLN A 15 -14.95 -14.22 -20.47
N GLY A 16 -14.65 -14.13 -21.78
CA GLY A 16 -15.65 -13.88 -22.82
C GLY A 16 -15.82 -12.39 -23.13
N TYR A 17 -16.54 -12.09 -24.24
CA TYR A 17 -16.78 -10.71 -24.67
C TYR A 17 -18.23 -10.51 -25.13
N PRO A 18 -19.07 -9.85 -24.32
CA PRO A 18 -18.81 -9.47 -22.93
C PRO A 18 -18.76 -10.69 -21.99
N ALA A 19 -18.08 -10.56 -20.85
CA ALA A 19 -18.13 -11.61 -19.85
C ALA A 19 -19.56 -11.83 -19.33
N PRO A 20 -19.94 -13.07 -18.97
CA PRO A 20 -21.25 -13.35 -18.36
C PRO A 20 -21.52 -12.48 -17.13
N PRO A 21 -22.76 -12.05 -16.87
CA PRO A 21 -23.06 -11.13 -15.77
C PRO A 21 -22.59 -11.59 -14.40
N ASP A 22 -22.70 -12.90 -14.10
CA ASP A 22 -22.26 -13.53 -12.85
C ASP A 22 -20.75 -13.72 -12.73
N LYS A 23 -20.00 -13.41 -13.79
CA LYS A 23 -18.52 -13.50 -13.87
C LYS A 23 -17.86 -12.16 -14.04
N ARG A 24 -18.64 -11.08 -14.05
CA ARG A 24 -18.10 -9.73 -14.17
C ARG A 24 -17.58 -9.21 -12.86
N VAL A 25 -16.35 -8.73 -12.89
CA VAL A 25 -15.75 -7.97 -11.80
C VAL A 25 -15.93 -6.49 -12.11
N THR A 26 -16.45 -5.75 -11.14
CA THR A 26 -16.76 -4.33 -11.24
C THR A 26 -16.30 -3.63 -9.97
N GLN A 27 -16.37 -2.30 -9.92
CA GLN A 27 -16.12 -1.53 -8.71
C GLN A 27 -17.04 -1.94 -7.53
N GLU A 28 -18.23 -2.47 -7.83
CA GLU A 28 -19.20 -2.87 -6.80
C GLU A 28 -18.78 -4.13 -6.04
N ASN A 29 -18.04 -5.04 -6.70
CA ASN A 29 -17.71 -6.36 -6.16
C ASN A 29 -16.21 -6.71 -6.15
N LEU A 30 -15.35 -5.75 -6.45
CA LEU A 30 -13.90 -5.99 -6.58
C LEU A 30 -13.22 -6.51 -5.31
N LEU A 31 -13.78 -6.23 -4.14
CA LEU A 31 -13.26 -6.69 -2.84
C LEU A 31 -13.85 -8.03 -2.41
N ASP A 32 -14.96 -8.45 -3.02
CA ASP A 32 -15.67 -9.64 -2.61
C ASP A 32 -15.01 -10.91 -3.15
N PRO A 33 -14.73 -11.93 -2.32
CA PRO A 33 -14.27 -13.21 -2.83
C PRO A 33 -15.37 -13.90 -3.68
N PRO A 34 -15.01 -14.53 -4.80
CA PRO A 34 -13.67 -14.71 -5.34
C PRO A 34 -13.22 -13.60 -6.31
N ASN A 35 -13.99 -12.54 -6.52
CA ASN A 35 -13.74 -11.48 -7.51
C ASN A 35 -12.40 -10.78 -7.30
N ASN A 36 -11.97 -10.64 -6.04
CA ASN A 36 -10.68 -10.06 -5.66
C ASN A 36 -9.47 -10.82 -6.27
N ARG A 37 -9.63 -12.11 -6.60
CA ARG A 37 -8.61 -12.90 -7.30
C ARG A 37 -8.24 -12.32 -8.68
N TRP A 38 -9.21 -11.71 -9.35
CA TRP A 38 -9.00 -11.03 -10.62
C TRP A 38 -8.72 -9.53 -10.39
N ALA A 39 -9.51 -8.89 -9.55
CA ALA A 39 -9.50 -7.43 -9.38
C ALA A 39 -8.11 -6.90 -8.98
N PHE A 40 -7.43 -7.55 -8.02
CA PHE A 40 -6.17 -7.06 -7.47
C PHE A 40 -5.01 -7.06 -8.47
N GLN A 41 -5.16 -7.76 -9.59
CA GLN A 41 -4.23 -7.73 -10.72
C GLN A 41 -4.67 -6.74 -11.82
N HIS A 42 -5.90 -6.19 -11.74
CA HIS A 42 -6.53 -5.41 -12.81
C HIS A 42 -7.15 -4.08 -12.31
N MET A 43 -6.60 -3.51 -11.25
CA MET A 43 -7.17 -2.30 -10.64
C MET A 43 -7.26 -1.12 -11.61
N ARG A 44 -6.34 -1.01 -12.59
CA ARG A 44 -6.41 0.01 -13.65
C ARG A 44 -7.64 -0.08 -14.54
N GLU A 45 -8.26 -1.25 -14.63
CA GLU A 45 -9.47 -1.46 -15.42
C GLU A 45 -10.74 -1.07 -14.65
N LEU A 46 -10.63 -0.93 -13.32
CA LEU A 46 -11.73 -0.69 -12.41
C LEU A 46 -11.74 0.70 -11.80
N MET A 47 -10.55 1.34 -11.67
CA MET A 47 -10.35 2.55 -10.89
C MET A 47 -9.55 3.60 -11.66
N ALA A 48 -9.76 4.88 -11.33
CA ALA A 48 -8.87 5.94 -11.77
C ALA A 48 -7.50 5.79 -11.10
N THR A 49 -6.42 5.99 -11.87
CA THR A 49 -5.05 5.81 -11.36
C THR A 49 -4.12 6.93 -11.82
N ALA A 50 -3.02 7.10 -11.08
CA ALA A 50 -1.87 7.92 -11.45
C ALA A 50 -0.64 7.02 -11.59
N GLU A 51 0.16 7.25 -12.63
CA GLU A 51 1.37 6.47 -12.88
C GLU A 51 2.50 6.87 -11.93
N ILE A 52 3.27 5.88 -11.49
CA ILE A 52 4.56 6.03 -10.83
C ILE A 52 5.60 5.52 -11.82
N SER A 53 6.20 6.44 -12.56
CA SER A 53 7.15 6.08 -13.62
C SER A 53 8.47 5.57 -13.03
N ARG A 54 9.00 4.51 -13.62
CA ARG A 54 10.36 4.04 -13.35
C ARG A 54 11.45 4.89 -14.00
N GLY A 55 11.06 5.87 -14.80
CA GLY A 55 11.98 6.66 -15.60
C GLY A 55 12.62 5.85 -16.73
N ASN A 56 13.64 6.46 -17.38
CA ASN A 56 14.34 5.89 -18.53
C ASN A 56 15.70 5.27 -18.15
N GLY A 57 16.01 5.18 -16.84
CA GLY A 57 17.25 4.59 -16.34
C GLY A 57 17.35 3.08 -16.61
N PRO A 58 18.54 2.49 -16.50
CA PRO A 58 18.70 1.05 -16.62
C PRO A 58 17.95 0.32 -15.51
N VAL A 59 17.51 -0.92 -15.81
CA VAL A 59 17.01 -1.82 -14.79
C VAL A 59 18.21 -2.34 -14.00
N HIS A 60 18.14 -2.24 -12.67
CA HIS A 60 19.13 -2.88 -11.82
C HIS A 60 18.75 -4.35 -11.63
N ALA A 61 19.55 -5.24 -12.23
CA ALA A 61 19.34 -6.67 -12.13
C ALA A 61 19.45 -7.14 -10.67
N LEU A 62 18.58 -8.07 -10.29
CA LEU A 62 18.72 -8.81 -9.04
C LEU A 62 19.60 -10.03 -9.35
N PRO A 63 20.82 -10.15 -8.78
CA PRO A 63 21.62 -11.35 -8.94
C PRO A 63 20.84 -12.58 -8.48
N GLU A 64 20.97 -13.70 -9.20
CA GLU A 64 20.19 -14.89 -8.91
C GLU A 64 21.03 -15.99 -8.27
N ARG A 65 20.52 -16.55 -7.18
CA ARG A 65 21.04 -17.75 -6.53
C ARG A 65 19.87 -18.65 -6.15
N ARG A 66 19.23 -19.19 -7.16
CA ARG A 66 17.94 -19.90 -7.03
C ARG A 66 18.02 -21.10 -6.10
N ARG A 67 17.03 -21.17 -5.22
CA ARG A 67 16.77 -22.30 -4.32
C ARG A 67 15.27 -22.39 -4.10
N ASP A 68 14.68 -23.50 -4.42
CA ASP A 68 13.28 -23.75 -4.11
C ASP A 68 13.08 -23.84 -2.59
N LEU A 69 12.23 -22.98 -2.05
CA LEU A 69 11.89 -22.93 -0.62
C LEU A 69 10.56 -23.63 -0.31
N SER A 70 9.88 -24.22 -1.28
CA SER A 70 8.53 -24.79 -1.14
C SER A 70 8.41 -25.80 0.00
N ASP A 71 9.44 -26.66 0.16
CA ASP A 71 9.49 -27.70 1.19
C ASP A 71 10.07 -27.23 2.53
N LEU A 72 10.54 -25.98 2.62
CA LEU A 72 11.01 -25.40 3.88
C LEU A 72 9.85 -25.37 4.88
N SER A 73 10.04 -26.02 6.01
CA SER A 73 8.99 -26.11 7.03
C SER A 73 9.27 -25.24 8.24
N PHE A 74 8.21 -24.69 8.80
CA PHE A 74 8.22 -23.83 9.99
C PHE A 74 7.03 -24.13 10.90
N THR A 75 7.06 -23.64 12.11
CA THR A 75 5.91 -23.69 13.03
C THR A 75 5.13 -22.37 12.89
N ALA A 76 3.87 -22.46 12.48
CA ALA A 76 2.96 -21.32 12.37
C ALA A 76 2.51 -20.82 13.74
N GLY A 77 1.92 -19.61 13.81
CA GLY A 77 1.47 -19.00 15.06
C GLY A 77 0.41 -19.80 15.83
N ASP A 78 -0.32 -20.70 15.14
CA ASP A 78 -1.28 -21.63 15.73
C ASP A 78 -0.62 -22.94 16.25
N GLY A 79 0.71 -23.03 16.22
CA GLY A 79 1.49 -24.18 16.61
C GLY A 79 1.55 -25.32 15.59
N THR A 80 0.88 -25.23 14.45
CA THR A 80 0.95 -26.24 13.38
C THR A 80 2.25 -26.14 12.61
N ARG A 81 2.81 -27.32 12.23
CA ARG A 81 3.94 -27.36 11.32
C ARG A 81 3.43 -27.30 9.88
N ARG A 82 3.96 -26.36 9.12
CA ARG A 82 3.59 -26.13 7.72
C ARG A 82 4.83 -25.95 6.85
N THR A 83 4.68 -26.22 5.57
CA THR A 83 5.67 -25.86 4.55
C THR A 83 5.35 -24.48 3.97
N VAL A 84 6.33 -23.87 3.31
CA VAL A 84 6.12 -22.61 2.56
C VAL A 84 5.04 -22.80 1.50
N ALA A 85 5.04 -23.92 0.76
CA ALA A 85 4.00 -24.20 -0.23
C ALA A 85 2.59 -24.26 0.40
N GLU A 86 2.44 -24.91 1.55
CA GLU A 86 1.17 -24.94 2.27
C GLU A 86 0.73 -23.57 2.77
N MET A 87 1.66 -22.76 3.26
CA MET A 87 1.38 -21.37 3.67
C MET A 87 0.88 -20.54 2.48
N LEU A 88 1.57 -20.60 1.35
CA LEU A 88 1.19 -19.85 0.15
C LEU A 88 -0.20 -20.24 -0.36
N ALA A 89 -0.52 -21.53 -0.35
CA ALA A 89 -1.85 -22.01 -0.73
C ALA A 89 -2.94 -21.54 0.25
N LEU A 90 -2.70 -21.64 1.56
CA LEU A 90 -3.66 -21.23 2.59
C LEU A 90 -3.91 -19.72 2.63
N SER A 91 -2.88 -18.93 2.32
CA SER A 91 -3.00 -17.46 2.27
C SER A 91 -3.50 -16.92 0.94
N TYR A 92 -3.81 -17.81 -0.04
CA TYR A 92 -4.20 -17.38 -1.39
C TYR A 92 -3.14 -16.45 -2.03
N ALA A 93 -1.85 -16.70 -1.75
CA ALA A 93 -0.78 -15.88 -2.27
C ALA A 93 -0.76 -15.89 -3.80
N ASP A 94 -0.58 -14.71 -4.39
CA ASP A 94 -0.47 -14.55 -5.85
C ASP A 94 1.00 -14.46 -6.30
N SER A 95 1.92 -14.11 -5.39
CA SER A 95 3.37 -14.16 -5.65
C SER A 95 4.20 -14.28 -4.37
N LEU A 96 5.41 -14.80 -4.50
CA LEU A 96 6.47 -14.77 -3.50
C LEU A 96 7.77 -14.38 -4.19
N VAL A 97 8.50 -13.42 -3.60
CA VAL A 97 9.87 -13.09 -3.99
C VAL A 97 10.71 -13.01 -2.73
N VAL A 98 11.80 -13.73 -2.68
CA VAL A 98 12.71 -13.78 -1.53
C VAL A 98 14.12 -13.35 -1.97
N LEU A 99 14.60 -12.28 -1.35
CA LEU A 99 15.99 -11.85 -1.43
C LEU A 99 16.75 -12.29 -0.17
N HIS A 100 17.97 -12.75 -0.33
CA HIS A 100 18.89 -13.02 0.76
C HIS A 100 20.30 -12.55 0.39
N ASN A 101 20.87 -11.67 1.21
CA ASN A 101 22.15 -11.01 0.93
C ASN A 101 22.20 -10.33 -0.45
N GLY A 102 21.10 -9.71 -0.88
CA GLY A 102 21.00 -9.04 -2.18
C GLY A 102 20.78 -9.97 -3.38
N GLU A 103 20.75 -11.29 -3.18
CA GLU A 103 20.52 -12.27 -4.24
C GLU A 103 19.07 -12.77 -4.23
N LEU A 104 18.48 -12.95 -5.41
CA LEU A 104 17.15 -13.53 -5.59
C LEU A 104 17.23 -15.06 -5.38
N ILE A 105 16.68 -15.50 -4.24
CA ILE A 105 16.75 -16.90 -3.81
C ILE A 105 15.56 -17.71 -4.33
N ASP A 106 14.34 -17.19 -4.13
CA ASP A 106 13.12 -17.85 -4.58
C ASP A 106 12.15 -16.85 -5.19
N GLU A 107 11.41 -17.31 -6.16
CA GLU A 107 10.43 -16.52 -6.87
C GLU A 107 9.35 -17.43 -7.43
N GLN A 108 8.13 -17.23 -6.96
CA GLN A 108 6.98 -18.03 -7.33
C GLN A 108 5.81 -17.12 -7.68
N TYR A 109 5.03 -17.50 -8.68
CA TYR A 109 3.85 -16.79 -9.14
C TYR A 109 2.66 -17.72 -9.28
N PHE A 110 1.51 -17.28 -8.85
CA PHE A 110 0.26 -18.02 -8.85
C PHE A 110 -0.85 -17.22 -9.50
N ASN A 111 -2.02 -17.79 -9.67
CA ASN A 111 -3.22 -17.09 -10.16
C ASN A 111 -3.00 -16.32 -11.47
N GLY A 112 -2.17 -16.87 -12.37
CA GLY A 112 -1.88 -16.24 -13.66
C GLY A 112 -0.88 -15.09 -13.62
N MET A 113 -0.32 -14.73 -12.46
CA MET A 113 0.73 -13.73 -12.36
C MET A 113 2.06 -14.17 -12.96
N GLY A 114 2.89 -13.21 -13.27
CA GLY A 114 4.30 -13.38 -13.65
C GLY A 114 5.13 -12.19 -13.18
N PRO A 115 6.44 -12.16 -13.49
CA PRO A 115 7.36 -11.11 -13.01
C PRO A 115 6.95 -9.69 -13.39
N ALA A 116 6.18 -9.54 -14.46
CA ALA A 116 5.71 -8.24 -14.95
C ALA A 116 4.34 -7.82 -14.40
N SER A 117 3.64 -8.71 -13.70
CA SER A 117 2.30 -8.45 -13.19
C SER A 117 2.35 -7.47 -12.03
N GLN A 118 1.54 -6.43 -12.11
CA GLN A 118 1.29 -5.51 -11.00
C GLN A 118 0.15 -6.05 -10.15
N HIS A 119 0.23 -5.86 -8.87
CA HIS A 119 -0.78 -6.31 -7.91
C HIS A 119 -1.10 -5.19 -6.95
N GLN A 120 -2.33 -5.16 -6.46
CA GLN A 120 -2.78 -4.25 -5.40
C GLN A 120 -2.02 -4.53 -4.09
N MET A 121 -1.34 -3.51 -3.57
CA MET A 121 -0.46 -3.64 -2.42
C MET A 121 -1.14 -3.37 -1.08
N MET A 122 -2.37 -2.84 -1.12
CA MET A 122 -3.08 -2.44 0.09
C MET A 122 -2.15 -1.63 1.03
N SER A 123 -2.09 -1.98 2.30
CA SER A 123 -1.34 -1.23 3.31
C SER A 123 0.19 -1.22 3.15
N VAL A 124 0.77 -2.03 2.28
CA VAL A 124 2.19 -1.85 1.92
C VAL A 124 2.45 -0.46 1.32
N THR A 125 1.43 0.18 0.75
CA THR A 125 1.47 1.60 0.33
C THR A 125 1.98 2.52 1.43
N LYS A 126 1.58 2.28 2.68
CA LYS A 126 1.98 3.07 3.85
C LYS A 126 3.49 3.07 4.07
N SER A 127 4.17 1.98 3.72
CA SER A 127 5.64 1.90 3.82
C SER A 127 6.33 2.89 2.89
N PHE A 128 5.81 3.09 1.68
CA PHE A 128 6.32 4.09 0.74
C PHE A 128 6.02 5.51 1.20
N VAL A 129 4.78 5.77 1.61
CA VAL A 129 4.34 7.10 2.05
C VAL A 129 5.06 7.52 3.33
N GLY A 130 5.16 6.62 4.31
CA GLY A 130 5.87 6.87 5.57
C GLY A 130 7.37 7.11 5.35
N THR A 131 8.02 6.26 4.55
CA THR A 131 9.44 6.45 4.16
C THR A 131 9.64 7.81 3.49
N LEU A 132 8.74 8.20 2.58
CA LEU A 132 8.82 9.47 1.87
C LEU A 132 8.60 10.67 2.81
N ALA A 133 7.64 10.59 3.73
CA ALA A 133 7.42 11.63 4.73
C ALA A 133 8.65 11.83 5.62
N LEU A 134 9.25 10.74 6.10
CA LEU A 134 10.48 10.80 6.90
C LEU A 134 11.68 11.32 6.09
N GLN A 135 11.79 10.97 4.80
CA GLN A 135 12.82 11.52 3.93
C GLN A 135 12.66 13.03 3.76
N LEU A 136 11.43 13.53 3.54
CA LEU A 136 11.18 14.96 3.43
C LEU A 136 11.40 15.68 4.77
N ALA A 137 11.18 15.02 5.89
CA ALA A 137 11.51 15.54 7.21
C ALA A 137 13.03 15.66 7.41
N SER A 138 13.81 14.64 7.01
CA SER A 138 15.26 14.71 7.07
C SER A 138 15.88 15.81 6.20
N GLU A 139 15.17 16.20 5.13
CA GLU A 139 15.50 17.33 4.26
C GLU A 139 15.03 18.70 4.80
N GLY A 140 14.31 18.73 5.92
CA GLY A 140 13.75 19.95 6.54
C GLY A 140 12.54 20.52 5.81
N LEU A 141 11.92 19.76 4.90
CA LEU A 141 10.68 20.14 4.20
C LEU A 141 9.41 19.88 5.03
N ILE A 142 9.49 18.91 5.94
CA ILE A 142 8.45 18.59 6.90
C ILE A 142 9.06 18.73 8.30
N ASP A 143 8.40 19.48 9.18
CA ASP A 143 8.67 19.47 10.61
C ASP A 143 7.71 18.46 11.27
N GLU A 144 8.26 17.38 11.80
CA GLU A 144 7.47 16.31 12.39
C GLU A 144 6.78 16.71 13.69
N ASP A 145 7.30 17.73 14.37
CA ASP A 145 6.75 18.29 15.61
C ASP A 145 5.69 19.36 15.36
N ALA A 146 5.60 19.89 14.13
CA ALA A 146 4.55 20.83 13.75
C ALA A 146 3.17 20.16 13.75
N LEU A 147 2.14 20.96 13.95
CA LEU A 147 0.77 20.47 13.90
C LEU A 147 0.36 20.10 12.45
N VAL A 148 -0.45 19.08 12.32
CA VAL A 148 -1.02 18.68 11.02
C VAL A 148 -1.74 19.83 10.35
N ILE A 149 -2.46 20.65 11.12
CA ILE A 149 -3.22 21.81 10.61
C ILE A 149 -2.32 22.95 10.09
N ASP A 150 -1.04 22.99 10.45
CA ASP A 150 -0.10 23.96 9.88
C ASP A 150 0.16 23.69 8.40
N TYR A 151 0.05 22.40 7.99
CA TYR A 151 0.14 21.95 6.59
C TYR A 151 -1.22 21.84 5.91
N ILE A 152 -2.25 21.42 6.65
CA ILE A 152 -3.60 21.15 6.13
C ILE A 152 -4.64 21.92 6.98
N PRO A 153 -4.80 23.24 6.75
CA PRO A 153 -5.77 24.05 7.49
C PRO A 153 -7.21 23.55 7.39
N GLU A 154 -7.52 22.78 6.35
CA GLU A 154 -8.84 22.14 6.14
C GLU A 154 -9.20 21.15 7.25
N LEU A 155 -8.21 20.70 8.03
CA LEU A 155 -8.42 19.79 9.17
C LEU A 155 -8.63 20.51 10.51
N VAL A 156 -8.75 21.84 10.52
CA VAL A 156 -9.13 22.60 11.73
C VAL A 156 -10.52 22.14 12.19
N GLY A 157 -10.64 21.81 13.48
CA GLY A 157 -11.88 21.27 14.07
C GLY A 157 -12.05 19.76 13.93
N SER A 158 -11.14 19.07 13.23
CA SER A 158 -11.11 17.60 13.13
C SER A 158 -10.30 16.97 14.26
N ALA A 159 -10.22 15.63 14.23
CA ALA A 159 -9.39 14.85 15.15
C ALA A 159 -7.89 15.17 15.06
N TRP A 160 -7.40 15.74 13.96
CA TRP A 160 -5.99 16.12 13.78
C TRP A 160 -5.65 17.53 14.22
N GLN A 161 -6.62 18.30 14.74
CA GLN A 161 -6.41 19.73 15.07
C GLN A 161 -5.20 19.97 15.99
N ASP A 162 -4.96 19.08 16.94
CA ASP A 162 -3.86 19.15 17.92
C ASP A 162 -2.89 17.95 17.80
N ALA A 163 -2.96 17.20 16.70
CA ALA A 163 -2.00 16.16 16.37
C ALA A 163 -0.78 16.74 15.67
N THR A 164 0.42 16.28 16.04
CA THR A 164 1.61 16.57 15.24
C THR A 164 1.70 15.63 14.02
N VAL A 165 2.53 16.02 13.06
CA VAL A 165 2.83 15.16 11.89
C VAL A 165 3.42 13.83 12.35
N ARG A 166 4.28 13.84 13.38
CA ARG A 166 4.84 12.63 14.00
C ARG A 166 3.77 11.68 14.51
N HIS A 167 2.73 12.18 15.18
CA HIS A 167 1.63 11.33 15.65
C HIS A 167 0.91 10.61 14.50
N ALA A 168 0.76 11.26 13.35
CA ALA A 168 0.15 10.64 12.18
C ALA A 168 1.06 9.56 11.55
N ILE A 169 2.35 9.84 11.39
CA ILE A 169 3.33 8.90 10.82
C ILE A 169 3.52 7.68 11.73
N ASP A 170 3.62 7.88 13.05
CA ASP A 170 3.85 6.81 14.04
C ASP A 170 2.56 6.04 14.39
N MET A 171 1.41 6.35 13.76
CA MET A 171 0.12 5.72 14.08
C MET A 171 -0.22 5.83 15.59
N SER A 172 0.05 6.98 16.19
CA SER A 172 -0.19 7.25 17.61
C SER A 172 -1.23 8.35 17.85
N THR A 173 -2.11 8.56 16.87
CA THR A 173 -3.22 9.51 17.02
C THR A 173 -4.37 8.93 17.85
N GLY A 174 -4.95 9.73 18.73
CA GLY A 174 -6.14 9.38 19.51
C GLY A 174 -7.45 9.61 18.73
N ILE A 175 -7.51 9.16 17.49
CA ILE A 175 -8.66 9.31 16.60
C ILE A 175 -9.63 8.14 16.82
N ARG A 176 -10.92 8.42 16.87
CA ARG A 176 -11.94 7.38 16.83
C ARG A 176 -12.03 6.82 15.40
N PHE A 177 -11.49 5.65 15.21
CA PHE A 177 -11.54 4.90 13.97
C PHE A 177 -11.48 3.40 14.28
N ASP A 178 -12.46 2.67 13.81
CA ASP A 178 -12.47 1.22 13.94
C ASP A 178 -12.02 0.59 12.62
N GLU A 179 -10.80 0.04 12.60
CA GLU A 179 -10.22 -0.63 11.42
C GLU A 179 -10.79 -2.07 11.27
N VAL A 180 -12.09 -2.24 11.46
CA VAL A 180 -12.79 -3.50 11.18
C VAL A 180 -13.16 -3.56 9.70
N TYR A 181 -12.65 -4.58 9.02
CA TYR A 181 -12.89 -4.80 7.60
C TYR A 181 -14.27 -5.45 7.35
N ASP A 182 -15.30 -4.94 8.01
CA ASP A 182 -16.68 -5.15 7.61
C ASP A 182 -17.07 -4.03 6.64
N PHE A 183 -17.15 -4.39 5.37
CA PHE A 183 -17.42 -3.40 4.33
C PHE A 183 -18.92 -3.01 4.22
N GLY A 184 -19.80 -3.53 5.06
CA GLY A 184 -21.20 -3.16 5.09
C GLY A 184 -21.44 -1.82 5.78
N GLU A 185 -20.84 -1.64 6.97
CA GLU A 185 -21.03 -0.48 7.84
C GLU A 185 -19.71 -0.06 8.51
N GLY A 186 -19.72 1.10 9.18
CA GLY A 186 -18.58 1.56 9.98
C GLY A 186 -17.58 2.43 9.23
N ASP A 187 -16.45 2.70 9.88
CA ASP A 187 -15.45 3.66 9.39
C ASP A 187 -14.72 3.18 8.14
N VAL A 188 -14.40 1.88 8.06
CA VAL A 188 -13.77 1.29 6.87
C VAL A 188 -14.72 1.31 5.66
N ALA A 189 -16.01 1.11 5.85
CA ALA A 189 -16.99 1.22 4.77
C ALA A 189 -17.09 2.66 4.25
N ARG A 190 -17.15 3.66 5.15
CA ARG A 190 -17.13 5.10 4.81
C ARG A 190 -15.86 5.48 4.06
N TYR A 191 -14.71 5.00 4.54
CA TYR A 191 -13.41 5.20 3.90
C TYR A 191 -13.39 4.55 2.50
N GLY A 192 -13.91 3.33 2.34
CA GLY A 192 -14.02 2.64 1.07
C GLY A 192 -14.85 3.40 0.03
N ILE A 193 -15.96 4.06 0.46
CA ILE A 193 -16.78 4.90 -0.40
C ILE A 193 -16.02 6.18 -0.77
N ALA A 194 -15.43 6.87 0.19
CA ALA A 194 -14.72 8.12 -0.03
C ALA A 194 -13.48 7.93 -0.90
N SER A 195 -12.68 6.89 -0.66
CA SER A 195 -11.50 6.57 -1.46
C SER A 195 -11.81 6.05 -2.87
N GLY A 196 -13.09 5.75 -3.14
CA GLY A 196 -13.52 5.23 -4.44
C GLY A 196 -13.42 3.71 -4.58
N PHE A 197 -12.92 2.97 -3.59
CA PHE A 197 -12.90 1.50 -3.60
C PHE A 197 -14.30 0.88 -3.67
N ARG A 198 -15.30 1.63 -3.23
CA ARG A 198 -16.70 1.25 -3.31
C ARG A 198 -17.53 2.31 -4.05
N PRO A 199 -18.55 1.90 -4.75
CA PRO A 199 -19.51 2.83 -5.34
C PRO A 199 -20.21 3.62 -4.25
N ILE A 200 -20.74 4.78 -4.61
CA ILE A 200 -21.61 5.56 -3.73
C ILE A 200 -22.98 4.88 -3.71
N PRO A 201 -23.46 4.42 -2.54
CA PRO A 201 -24.77 3.81 -2.44
C PRO A 201 -25.90 4.80 -2.81
N GLU A 202 -27.03 4.27 -3.29
CA GLU A 202 -28.21 5.10 -3.51
C GLU A 202 -28.67 5.76 -2.20
N GLY A 203 -28.98 7.06 -2.27
CA GLY A 203 -29.36 7.86 -1.09
C GLY A 203 -28.22 8.24 -0.15
N TRP A 204 -26.97 7.95 -0.51
CA TRP A 204 -25.81 8.30 0.32
C TRP A 204 -25.68 9.80 0.51
N SER A 205 -25.66 10.25 1.77
CA SER A 205 -25.46 11.65 2.17
C SER A 205 -24.11 11.92 2.85
N GLY A 206 -23.26 10.88 2.99
CA GLY A 206 -21.93 10.97 3.58
C GLY A 206 -20.86 11.47 2.59
N PRO A 207 -19.59 11.49 3.03
CA PRO A 207 -18.47 11.95 2.21
C PRO A 207 -18.30 11.10 0.95
N ARG A 208 -17.92 11.75 -0.15
CA ARG A 208 -17.78 11.14 -1.48
C ARG A 208 -16.34 11.06 -1.97
N ASN A 209 -15.42 11.71 -1.25
CA ASN A 209 -14.00 11.74 -1.53
C ASN A 209 -13.23 11.89 -0.20
N LEU A 210 -11.92 11.75 -0.25
CA LEU A 210 -11.06 11.79 0.94
C LEU A 210 -11.03 13.19 1.58
N GLU A 211 -11.05 14.26 0.77
CA GLU A 211 -11.06 15.64 1.27
C GLU A 211 -12.33 15.93 2.11
N GLU A 212 -13.48 15.38 1.70
CA GLU A 212 -14.72 15.50 2.47
C GLU A 212 -14.75 14.59 3.71
N LEU A 213 -14.05 13.43 3.66
CA LEU A 213 -14.06 12.47 4.75
C LEU A 213 -13.17 12.89 5.91
N LEU A 214 -11.92 13.26 5.62
CA LEU A 214 -10.90 13.46 6.65
C LEU A 214 -11.30 14.48 7.72
N PRO A 215 -11.93 15.64 7.40
CA PRO A 215 -12.38 16.60 8.42
C PRO A 215 -13.46 16.08 9.37
N GLN A 216 -14.12 14.95 9.04
CA GLN A 216 -15.24 14.41 9.83
C GLN A 216 -14.81 13.43 10.94
N PHE A 217 -13.51 13.10 11.01
CA PHE A 217 -13.03 12.25 12.10
C PHE A 217 -12.98 12.99 13.42
N LEU A 218 -13.38 12.28 14.48
CA LEU A 218 -13.46 12.82 15.84
C LEU A 218 -12.32 12.28 16.70
N LYS A 219 -11.85 13.12 17.62
CA LYS A 219 -10.89 12.73 18.64
C LYS A 219 -11.59 11.94 19.76
N GLU A 220 -10.97 10.86 20.23
CA GLU A 220 -11.46 10.04 21.33
C GLU A 220 -10.45 9.94 22.47
N GLY A 221 -9.14 9.92 22.15
CA GLY A 221 -8.05 9.83 23.11
C GLY A 221 -6.98 10.91 22.90
N ASN A 222 -5.94 10.88 23.73
CA ASN A 222 -4.79 11.75 23.54
C ASN A 222 -3.87 11.21 22.43
N HIS A 223 -3.24 12.12 21.69
CA HIS A 223 -2.21 11.75 20.72
C HIS A 223 -0.90 11.37 21.45
N GLY A 224 -0.16 10.44 20.87
CA GLY A 224 1.14 10.00 21.37
C GLY A 224 1.13 8.99 22.53
N GLU A 225 -0.04 8.64 23.08
CA GLU A 225 -0.11 7.71 24.22
C GLU A 225 -0.01 6.24 23.82
N MET A 226 -0.60 5.87 22.68
CA MET A 226 -0.68 4.47 22.24
C MET A 226 -0.55 4.36 20.73
N PHE A 227 0.01 3.24 20.28
CA PHE A 227 -0.12 2.83 18.89
C PHE A 227 -1.57 2.47 18.59
N HIS A 228 -2.14 3.12 17.59
CA HIS A 228 -3.47 2.83 17.08
C HIS A 228 -3.44 2.86 15.55
N TYR A 229 -3.61 1.70 14.93
CA TYR A 229 -3.57 1.60 13.49
C TYR A 229 -4.79 2.28 12.86
N VAL A 230 -4.56 3.40 12.18
CA VAL A 230 -5.59 4.26 11.57
C VAL A 230 -5.19 4.57 10.14
N THR A 231 -5.79 3.89 9.15
CA THR A 231 -5.49 4.12 7.74
C THR A 231 -5.58 5.58 7.30
N PRO A 232 -6.58 6.38 7.73
CA PRO A 232 -6.65 7.82 7.45
C PRO A 232 -5.43 8.67 7.86
N ASN A 233 -4.63 8.22 8.83
CA ASN A 233 -3.38 8.91 9.17
C ASN A 233 -2.41 8.96 7.99
N THR A 234 -2.36 7.91 7.18
CA THR A 234 -1.49 7.89 6.01
C THR A 234 -2.04 8.74 4.86
N GLU A 235 -3.37 8.88 4.76
CA GLU A 235 -3.96 9.84 3.82
C GLU A 235 -3.54 11.28 4.17
N VAL A 236 -3.55 11.62 5.47
CA VAL A 236 -3.05 12.92 5.96
C VAL A 236 -1.55 13.09 5.65
N ALA A 237 -0.73 12.08 5.89
CA ALA A 237 0.70 12.11 5.53
C ALA A 237 0.90 12.31 4.03
N GLY A 238 0.14 11.63 3.18
CA GLY A 238 0.15 11.81 1.73
C GLY A 238 -0.27 13.24 1.32
N TRP A 239 -1.26 13.79 1.97
CA TRP A 239 -1.71 15.17 1.72
C TRP A 239 -0.65 16.20 2.11
N ILE A 240 0.03 16.01 3.26
CA ILE A 240 1.17 16.84 3.66
C ILE A 240 2.29 16.78 2.62
N ILE A 241 2.67 15.56 2.17
CA ILE A 241 3.68 15.37 1.12
C ILE A 241 3.31 16.18 -0.13
N ALA A 242 2.07 16.07 -0.60
CA ALA A 242 1.61 16.79 -1.77
C ALA A 242 1.66 18.32 -1.58
N ARG A 243 1.32 18.82 -0.37
CA ARG A 243 1.38 20.25 -0.03
C ARG A 243 2.79 20.81 -0.04
N VAL A 244 3.73 20.17 0.64
CA VAL A 244 5.10 20.68 0.76
C VAL A 244 5.91 20.55 -0.54
N THR A 245 5.57 19.57 -1.38
CA THR A 245 6.26 19.37 -2.66
C THR A 245 5.58 20.06 -3.84
N GLY A 246 4.31 20.40 -3.72
CA GLY A 246 3.48 20.90 -4.83
C GLY A 246 3.23 19.86 -5.92
N LYS A 247 3.41 18.56 -5.62
CA LYS A 247 3.32 17.44 -6.58
C LYS A 247 2.41 16.34 -6.04
N PRO A 248 1.74 15.55 -6.91
CA PRO A 248 1.06 14.33 -6.49
C PRO A 248 2.04 13.35 -5.81
N VAL A 249 1.56 12.55 -4.86
CA VAL A 249 2.38 11.56 -4.12
C VAL A 249 3.03 10.55 -5.08
N SER A 250 2.29 10.10 -6.11
CA SER A 250 2.80 9.21 -7.16
C SER A 250 4.03 9.77 -7.87
N GLN A 251 4.01 11.07 -8.20
CA GLN A 251 5.14 11.74 -8.82
C GLN A 251 6.33 11.85 -7.86
N VAL A 252 6.09 12.15 -6.58
CA VAL A 252 7.16 12.25 -5.59
C VAL A 252 7.79 10.87 -5.33
N ILE A 253 6.98 9.80 -5.23
CA ILE A 253 7.48 8.41 -5.17
C ILE A 253 8.31 8.08 -6.41
N SER A 254 7.84 8.44 -7.60
CA SER A 254 8.57 8.22 -8.85
C SER A 254 9.96 8.87 -8.82
N GLU A 255 10.02 10.16 -8.49
CA GLU A 255 11.25 10.95 -8.52
C GLU A 255 12.25 10.57 -7.42
N ARG A 256 11.74 10.27 -6.21
CA ARG A 256 12.59 10.10 -5.01
C ARG A 256 12.96 8.66 -4.70
N ILE A 257 12.16 7.70 -5.16
CA ILE A 257 12.35 6.28 -4.85
C ILE A 257 12.37 5.44 -6.13
N TRP A 258 11.27 5.43 -6.88
CA TRP A 258 11.02 4.42 -7.91
C TRP A 258 12.05 4.48 -9.06
N SER A 259 12.32 5.68 -9.61
CA SER A 259 13.29 5.87 -10.68
C SER A 259 14.74 5.72 -10.23
N GLN A 260 15.03 5.83 -8.93
CA GLN A 260 16.38 5.70 -8.37
C GLN A 260 16.81 4.24 -8.21
N LEU A 261 15.86 3.32 -8.10
CA LEU A 261 16.14 1.92 -7.80
C LEU A 261 16.32 1.02 -9.03
N GLY A 262 16.18 1.59 -10.23
CA GLY A 262 16.25 0.80 -11.46
C GLY A 262 15.18 -0.28 -11.52
N MET A 263 13.94 0.10 -11.19
CA MET A 263 12.77 -0.78 -11.21
C MET A 263 12.56 -1.41 -12.59
N GLU A 264 11.97 -2.60 -12.63
CA GLU A 264 11.63 -3.27 -13.89
C GLU A 264 10.39 -2.69 -14.55
N ARG A 265 9.43 -2.25 -13.72
CA ARG A 265 8.12 -1.78 -14.18
C ARG A 265 7.76 -0.44 -13.56
N ASP A 266 6.93 0.32 -14.26
CA ASP A 266 6.19 1.39 -13.64
C ASP A 266 5.24 0.80 -12.60
N ALA A 267 4.92 1.59 -11.57
CA ALA A 267 3.85 1.31 -10.63
C ALA A 267 2.71 2.29 -10.85
N TYR A 268 1.65 2.20 -10.08
CA TYR A 268 0.59 3.19 -10.11
C TYR A 268 -0.11 3.31 -8.76
N MET A 269 -0.73 4.47 -8.54
CA MET A 269 -1.51 4.81 -7.36
C MET A 269 -2.98 4.96 -7.74
N ILE A 270 -3.88 4.36 -6.99
CA ILE A 270 -5.32 4.59 -7.12
C ILE A 270 -5.66 6.01 -6.66
N ARG A 271 -6.61 6.65 -7.32
CA ARG A 271 -7.14 7.97 -6.98
C ARG A 271 -8.64 7.91 -6.69
N ASP A 272 -9.06 8.77 -5.78
CA ASP A 272 -10.47 9.00 -5.53
C ASP A 272 -11.14 9.79 -6.69
N ARG A 273 -12.42 10.13 -6.52
CA ARG A 273 -13.25 10.77 -7.55
C ARG A 273 -12.84 12.19 -7.90
N ILE A 274 -12.11 12.87 -7.01
CA ILE A 274 -11.59 14.23 -7.27
C ILE A 274 -10.12 14.22 -7.66
N GLY A 275 -9.49 13.04 -7.71
CA GLY A 275 -8.10 12.87 -8.11
C GLY A 275 -7.11 12.86 -6.93
N MET A 276 -7.56 12.87 -5.69
CA MET A 276 -6.71 12.67 -4.52
C MET A 276 -6.20 11.22 -4.51
N GLU A 277 -4.90 11.05 -4.36
CA GLU A 277 -4.27 9.74 -4.39
C GLU A 277 -4.44 9.02 -3.05
N MET A 278 -4.81 7.75 -3.10
CA MET A 278 -5.06 6.92 -1.93
C MET A 278 -3.75 6.49 -1.28
N ALA A 279 -3.20 7.35 -0.44
CA ALA A 279 -1.91 7.15 0.22
C ALA A 279 -1.92 5.99 1.23
N GLY A 280 -3.09 5.61 1.76
CA GLY A 280 -3.23 4.52 2.73
C GLY A 280 -3.21 3.12 2.12
N ALA A 281 -3.59 2.96 0.82
CA ALA A 281 -3.72 1.62 0.23
C ALA A 281 -3.67 1.57 -1.31
N GLY A 282 -3.36 2.67 -2.00
CA GLY A 282 -3.56 2.79 -3.44
C GLY A 282 -2.45 2.26 -4.33
N LEU A 283 -1.28 1.88 -3.82
CA LEU A 283 -0.14 1.43 -4.62
C LEU A 283 -0.43 0.07 -5.28
N ASN A 284 -0.02 -0.03 -6.54
CA ASN A 284 0.01 -1.28 -7.31
C ASN A 284 1.38 -1.42 -7.95
N ALA A 285 2.05 -2.55 -7.73
CA ALA A 285 3.43 -2.75 -8.12
C ALA A 285 3.75 -4.21 -8.44
N ALA A 286 4.86 -4.45 -9.14
CA ALA A 286 5.37 -5.79 -9.37
C ALA A 286 6.18 -6.29 -8.16
N ALA A 287 6.11 -7.59 -7.89
CA ALA A 287 6.73 -8.19 -6.70
C ALA A 287 8.27 -7.99 -6.65
N ARG A 288 8.97 -8.08 -7.79
CA ARG A 288 10.42 -7.83 -7.85
C ARG A 288 10.78 -6.38 -7.49
N ASP A 289 9.92 -5.43 -7.85
CA ASP A 289 10.15 -4.02 -7.56
C ASP A 289 9.90 -3.71 -6.08
N LEU A 290 8.93 -4.37 -5.44
CA LEU A 290 8.80 -4.34 -3.99
C LEU A 290 10.01 -4.92 -3.28
N ALA A 291 10.59 -6.02 -3.80
CA ALA A 291 11.79 -6.61 -3.24
C ALA A 291 12.99 -5.65 -3.28
N ARG A 292 13.13 -4.84 -4.36
CA ARG A 292 14.14 -3.77 -4.44
C ARG A 292 13.95 -2.70 -3.38
N PHE A 293 12.70 -2.28 -3.16
CA PHE A 293 12.39 -1.34 -2.09
C PHE A 293 12.70 -1.93 -0.71
N GLY A 294 12.32 -3.18 -0.45
CA GLY A 294 12.70 -3.87 0.79
C GLY A 294 14.21 -3.97 0.98
N GLN A 295 14.96 -4.25 -0.08
CA GLN A 295 16.42 -4.29 -0.04
C GLN A 295 17.03 -2.91 0.22
N LEU A 296 16.49 -1.83 -0.34
CA LEU A 296 16.91 -0.45 -0.03
C LEU A 296 16.79 -0.15 1.47
N LEU A 297 15.66 -0.51 2.09
CA LEU A 297 15.46 -0.31 3.52
C LEU A 297 16.43 -1.15 4.35
N LEU A 298 16.66 -2.40 3.95
CA LEU A 298 17.61 -3.31 4.63
C LEU A 298 19.06 -2.79 4.57
N GLN A 299 19.40 -1.99 3.58
CA GLN A 299 20.72 -1.37 3.37
C GLN A 299 20.77 0.07 3.89
N ASP A 300 19.97 0.44 4.88
CA ASP A 300 19.96 1.78 5.48
C ASP A 300 19.78 2.90 4.43
N GLY A 301 19.02 2.65 3.38
CA GLY A 301 18.76 3.61 2.31
C GLY A 301 19.84 3.73 1.23
N GLU A 302 20.87 2.88 1.28
CA GLU A 302 21.89 2.80 0.23
C GLU A 302 21.45 1.86 -0.91
N TRP A 303 21.69 2.25 -2.15
CA TRP A 303 21.43 1.45 -3.33
C TRP A 303 22.54 1.59 -4.35
N HIS A 304 23.27 0.49 -4.64
CA HIS A 304 24.40 0.46 -5.58
C HIS A 304 25.44 1.56 -5.34
N GLY A 305 25.79 1.83 -4.07
CA GLY A 305 26.77 2.84 -3.68
C GLY A 305 26.25 4.28 -3.70
N GLN A 306 24.95 4.47 -3.91
CA GLN A 306 24.29 5.77 -3.83
C GLN A 306 23.34 5.80 -2.62
N GLN A 307 23.44 6.84 -1.79
CA GLN A 307 22.48 7.08 -0.72
C GLN A 307 21.20 7.65 -1.34
N VAL A 308 20.15 6.83 -1.42
CA VAL A 308 18.82 7.19 -1.97
C VAL A 308 17.93 7.77 -0.88
N LEU A 309 17.97 7.19 0.33
CA LEU A 309 17.26 7.67 1.51
C LEU A 309 18.27 8.01 2.60
N ALA A 310 17.96 8.98 3.45
CA ALA A 310 18.80 9.27 4.61
C ALA A 310 18.96 8.00 5.48
N PRO A 311 20.15 7.71 6.02
CA PRO A 311 20.42 6.46 6.76
C PRO A 311 19.48 6.23 7.93
N GLU A 312 19.05 7.29 8.62
CA GLU A 312 18.09 7.22 9.72
C GLU A 312 16.70 6.79 9.24
N VAL A 313 16.30 7.15 8.02
CA VAL A 313 15.03 6.76 7.41
C VAL A 313 15.04 5.27 7.08
N GLY A 314 16.11 4.75 6.46
CA GLY A 314 16.27 3.32 6.20
C GLY A 314 16.23 2.50 7.50
N ARG A 315 16.95 2.94 8.53
CA ARG A 315 16.96 2.27 9.86
C ARG A 315 15.62 2.34 10.58
N ALA A 316 14.88 3.44 10.49
CA ALA A 316 13.57 3.60 11.15
C ALA A 316 12.55 2.60 10.62
N SER A 317 12.61 2.28 9.32
CA SER A 317 11.70 1.33 8.68
C SER A 317 11.98 -0.13 9.05
N CYS A 318 13.20 -0.47 9.50
CA CYS A 318 13.63 -1.83 9.82
C CYS A 318 13.64 -2.14 11.32
N ARG A 319 13.41 -1.15 12.19
CA ARG A 319 13.38 -1.35 13.64
C ARG A 319 11.94 -1.30 14.11
N GLU A 320 11.44 -2.45 14.57
CA GLU A 320 10.30 -2.44 15.48
C GLU A 320 10.67 -1.54 16.66
N ARG A 321 9.93 -0.46 16.85
CA ARG A 321 9.97 0.27 18.11
C ARG A 321 9.14 -0.55 19.10
N VAL A 322 9.85 -1.44 19.83
CA VAL A 322 9.32 -2.13 21.01
C VAL A 322 9.13 -1.11 22.13
#